data_6fb44a6e73f6aacb42389cc7ea2c12f3
#
_entry.id   6fb44a6e73f6aacb42389cc7ea2c12f3
#
_cell.length_a   1.000
_cell.length_b   1.000
_cell.length_c   1.000
_cell.angle_alpha   90.00
_cell.angle_beta   90.00
_cell.angle_gamma   90.00
#
_symmetry.space_group_name_H-M   'P 1'
#
loop_
_entity.id
_entity.type
_entity.pdbx_description
1 polymer ?
#
loop_
_entity_poly.entity_id
_entity_poly.type
_entity_poly.pdbx_seq_one_letter_code
_entity_poly.pdbx_strand_id
1 'polypeptide(L)'
;MNVRRFLSMILLFGSAASVDAHHSFVMLFDPSQRVAVSGVVTEFQFIAPHAYIRVDVADESGEVIEWELETASPGQLIRAGLTPDVLTTGDEISAVGNPTRDGRPLMRLLTITLPNGEQKQIQ
;
A
#
# COMPACT_ATOMS: atom_id res chain seq x y z
N MET A 1 -50.65 44.28 -2.77
CA MET A 1 -49.38 44.44 -1.98
C MET A 1 -48.69 43.10 -1.96
N ASN A 2 -47.62 42.96 -2.68
CA ASN A 2 -46.94 41.67 -2.89
C ASN A 2 -45.78 41.54 -1.90
N VAL A 3 -45.92 40.57 -1.01
CA VAL A 3 -44.81 40.18 -0.10
C VAL A 3 -44.06 39.06 -0.78
N ARG A 4 -42.88 39.39 -1.33
CA ARG A 4 -41.92 38.43 -1.87
C ARG A 4 -41.23 37.71 -0.68
N ARG A 5 -41.58 36.44 -0.50
CA ARG A 5 -40.83 35.53 0.40
C ARG A 5 -39.58 35.11 -0.31
N PHE A 6 -38.43 35.60 0.13
CA PHE A 6 -37.12 35.07 -0.23
C PHE A 6 -36.88 33.76 0.56
N LEU A 7 -36.87 32.67 -0.14
CA LEU A 7 -36.49 31.36 0.40
C LEU A 7 -34.96 31.26 0.28
N SER A 8 -34.26 31.52 1.36
CA SER A 8 -32.83 31.28 1.42
C SER A 8 -32.56 29.78 1.55
N MET A 9 -32.13 29.17 0.47
CA MET A 9 -31.69 27.79 0.43
C MET A 9 -30.25 27.72 0.90
N ILE A 10 -30.04 27.32 2.16
CA ILE A 10 -28.72 27.05 2.73
C ILE A 10 -28.25 25.70 2.17
N LEU A 11 -27.28 25.73 1.26
CA LEU A 11 -26.54 24.54 0.85
C LEU A 11 -25.57 24.17 1.97
N LEU A 12 -25.90 23.18 2.77
CA LEU A 12 -24.91 22.49 3.61
C LEU A 12 -24.05 21.59 2.71
N PHE A 13 -22.86 22.04 2.39
CA PHE A 13 -21.81 21.17 1.87
C PHE A 13 -21.28 20.34 3.03
N GLY A 14 -21.75 19.13 3.15
CA GLY A 14 -21.22 18.15 4.10
C GLY A 14 -19.84 17.67 3.64
N SER A 15 -18.80 18.14 4.29
CA SER A 15 -17.44 17.58 4.16
C SER A 15 -17.36 16.28 4.96
N ALA A 16 -17.72 15.16 4.36
CA ALA A 16 -17.61 13.84 4.97
C ALA A 16 -16.89 12.90 4.01
N ALA A 17 -15.57 12.92 3.99
CA ALA A 17 -14.82 11.93 3.21
C ALA A 17 -13.37 11.68 3.65
N SER A 18 -12.98 11.83 4.91
CA SER A 18 -11.59 11.52 5.30
C SER A 18 -11.45 10.60 6.51
N VAL A 19 -12.53 10.14 7.11
CA VAL A 19 -12.46 9.30 8.33
C VAL A 19 -12.41 7.80 7.99
N ASP A 20 -12.94 7.38 6.85
CA ASP A 20 -13.04 5.95 6.50
C ASP A 20 -11.72 5.29 6.09
N ALA A 21 -10.79 6.02 5.46
CA ALA A 21 -9.55 5.44 4.95
C ALA A 21 -8.59 4.97 6.07
N HIS A 22 -8.54 5.69 7.19
CA HIS A 22 -7.69 5.32 8.33
C HIS A 22 -8.25 4.14 9.14
N HIS A 23 -9.58 4.04 9.26
CA HIS A 23 -10.22 2.92 9.93
C HIS A 23 -10.07 1.60 9.17
N SER A 24 -10.16 1.61 7.84
CA SER A 24 -10.00 0.40 7.02
C SER A 24 -8.58 -0.16 7.09
N PHE A 25 -7.55 0.69 7.17
CA PHE A 25 -6.15 0.28 7.31
C PHE A 25 -5.91 -0.54 8.60
N VAL A 26 -6.29 0.01 9.76
CA VAL A 26 -6.10 -0.65 11.06
C VAL A 26 -6.97 -1.91 11.20
N MET A 27 -8.08 -1.98 10.47
CA MET A 27 -8.92 -3.18 10.43
C MET A 27 -8.27 -4.32 9.64
N LEU A 28 -7.57 -4.03 8.55
CA LEU A 28 -6.96 -5.02 7.67
C LEU A 28 -5.58 -5.47 8.15
N PHE A 29 -4.70 -4.52 8.47
CA PHE A 29 -3.32 -4.79 8.87
C PHE A 29 -3.11 -4.69 10.38
N ASP A 30 -2.16 -5.45 10.90
CA ASP A 30 -1.76 -5.37 12.30
C ASP A 30 -0.48 -4.52 12.48
N PRO A 31 -0.60 -3.25 12.89
CA PRO A 31 0.55 -2.37 13.04
C PRO A 31 1.50 -2.77 14.20
N SER A 32 1.06 -3.65 15.10
CA SER A 32 1.88 -4.16 16.19
C SER A 32 2.80 -5.32 15.78
N GLN A 33 2.52 -5.93 14.61
CA GLN A 33 3.26 -7.06 14.08
C GLN A 33 4.16 -6.64 12.91
N ARG A 34 5.21 -7.42 12.71
CA ARG A 34 6.11 -7.31 11.55
C ARG A 34 6.28 -8.68 10.94
N VAL A 35 6.27 -8.72 9.62
CA VAL A 35 6.64 -9.89 8.83
C VAL A 35 7.73 -9.49 7.83
N ALA A 36 8.66 -10.39 7.60
CA ALA A 36 9.71 -10.23 6.61
C ALA A 36 9.58 -11.33 5.56
N VAL A 37 9.67 -10.98 4.30
CA VAL A 37 9.69 -11.91 3.17
C VAL A 37 10.85 -11.58 2.25
N SER A 38 11.36 -12.60 1.56
CA SER A 38 12.35 -12.44 0.49
C SER A 38 11.89 -13.29 -0.69
N GLY A 39 12.00 -12.76 -1.89
CA GLY A 39 11.54 -13.46 -3.08
C GLY A 39 11.79 -12.69 -4.35
N VAL A 40 11.15 -13.16 -5.42
CA VAL A 40 11.32 -12.67 -6.78
C VAL A 40 10.10 -11.85 -7.18
N VAL A 41 10.33 -10.62 -7.64
CA VAL A 41 9.26 -9.74 -8.14
C VAL A 41 8.63 -10.33 -9.38
N THR A 42 7.31 -10.51 -9.35
CA THR A 42 6.50 -10.94 -10.50
C THR A 42 5.78 -9.77 -11.17
N GLU A 43 5.43 -8.74 -10.40
CA GLU A 43 4.74 -7.56 -10.91
C GLU A 43 4.98 -6.34 -10.00
N PHE A 44 5.10 -5.16 -10.62
CA PHE A 44 5.05 -3.88 -9.93
C PHE A 44 3.97 -3.00 -10.55
N GLN A 45 2.82 -2.90 -9.89
CA GLN A 45 1.71 -2.04 -10.31
C GLN A 45 1.84 -0.65 -9.69
N PHE A 46 2.29 0.30 -10.48
CA PHE A 46 2.47 1.69 -10.06
C PHE A 46 1.21 2.52 -10.31
N ILE A 47 0.19 2.29 -9.47
CA ILE A 47 -1.17 2.86 -9.61
C ILE A 47 -1.61 3.60 -8.34
N ALA A 48 -2.60 4.49 -8.50
CA ALA A 48 -3.27 5.16 -7.38
C ALA A 48 -4.54 4.37 -6.96
N PRO A 49 -4.96 4.44 -5.69
CA PRO A 49 -4.42 5.25 -4.59
C PRO A 49 -3.15 4.65 -3.95
N HIS A 50 -2.94 3.36 -4.05
CA HIS A 50 -1.76 2.64 -3.56
C HIS A 50 -1.17 1.78 -4.68
N ALA A 51 0.15 1.77 -4.78
CA ALA A 51 0.85 0.84 -5.65
C ALA A 51 1.03 -0.52 -4.95
N TYR A 52 1.27 -1.58 -5.74
CA TYR A 52 1.43 -2.95 -5.27
C TYR A 52 2.64 -3.60 -5.92
N ILE A 53 3.35 -4.40 -5.13
CA ILE A 53 4.43 -5.27 -5.62
C ILE A 53 4.01 -6.70 -5.32
N ARG A 54 4.01 -7.58 -6.34
CA ARG A 54 3.82 -9.01 -6.17
C ARG A 54 5.15 -9.72 -6.19
N VAL A 55 5.31 -10.67 -5.28
CA VAL A 55 6.58 -11.35 -5.03
C VAL A 55 6.32 -12.83 -4.81
N ASP A 56 6.97 -13.68 -5.58
CA ASP A 56 7.01 -15.12 -5.35
C ASP A 56 8.00 -15.43 -4.23
N VAL A 57 7.49 -15.96 -3.12
CA VAL A 57 8.27 -16.32 -1.94
C VAL A 57 8.26 -17.82 -1.77
N ALA A 58 9.44 -18.46 -1.82
CA ALA A 58 9.57 -19.88 -1.50
C ALA A 58 9.63 -20.08 0.02
N ASP A 59 8.84 -21.01 0.53
CA ASP A 59 8.94 -21.45 1.92
C ASP A 59 10.07 -22.46 2.13
N GLU A 60 10.24 -22.93 3.37
CA GLU A 60 11.28 -23.91 3.73
C GLU A 60 11.15 -25.25 2.99
N SER A 61 9.95 -25.61 2.52
CA SER A 61 9.68 -26.82 1.73
C SER A 61 9.96 -26.63 0.23
N GLY A 62 10.17 -25.38 -0.22
CA GLY A 62 10.29 -25.00 -1.61
C GLY A 62 8.94 -24.71 -2.28
N GLU A 63 7.84 -24.73 -1.54
CA GLU A 63 6.54 -24.26 -2.04
C GLU A 63 6.57 -22.76 -2.23
N VAL A 64 6.10 -22.29 -3.40
CA VAL A 64 6.05 -20.88 -3.75
C VAL A 64 4.68 -20.30 -3.44
N ILE A 65 4.69 -19.22 -2.65
CA ILE A 65 3.49 -18.46 -2.30
C ILE A 65 3.66 -17.06 -2.84
N GLU A 66 2.70 -16.58 -3.63
CA GLU A 66 2.68 -15.18 -4.08
C GLU A 66 2.24 -14.28 -2.92
N TRP A 67 3.11 -13.33 -2.58
CA TRP A 67 2.83 -12.26 -1.64
C TRP A 67 2.48 -10.97 -2.37
N GLU A 68 1.48 -10.26 -1.88
CA GLU A 68 1.17 -8.90 -2.31
C GLU A 68 1.67 -7.90 -1.27
N LEU A 69 2.46 -6.93 -1.70
CA LEU A 69 3.00 -5.85 -0.87
C LEU A 69 2.24 -4.57 -1.22
N GLU A 70 1.26 -4.19 -0.40
CA GLU A 70 0.59 -2.91 -0.54
C GLU A 70 1.54 -1.80 -0.10
N THR A 71 1.78 -0.84 -0.99
CA THR A 71 2.73 0.25 -0.76
C THR A 71 2.02 1.59 -0.51
N ALA A 72 2.73 2.68 -0.67
CA ALA A 72 2.20 4.02 -0.62
C ALA A 72 1.62 4.47 -1.97
N SER A 73 1.12 5.69 -2.04
CA SER A 73 0.70 6.29 -3.31
C SER A 73 1.90 6.51 -4.24
N PRO A 74 1.69 6.55 -5.58
CA PRO A 74 2.77 6.82 -6.52
C PRO A 74 3.63 8.04 -6.18
N GLY A 75 3.00 9.14 -5.76
CA GLY A 75 3.72 10.35 -5.38
C GLY A 75 4.61 10.18 -4.15
N GLN A 76 4.20 9.38 -3.18
CA GLN A 76 5.01 9.05 -2.00
C GLN A 76 6.18 8.12 -2.38
N LEU A 77 5.94 7.14 -3.25
CA LEU A 77 6.98 6.24 -3.74
C LEU A 77 8.07 6.97 -4.50
N ILE A 78 7.72 7.92 -5.38
CA ILE A 78 8.69 8.76 -6.08
C ILE A 78 9.59 9.50 -5.08
N ARG A 79 9.00 10.09 -4.03
CA ARG A 79 9.76 10.78 -2.97
C ARG A 79 10.67 9.84 -2.17
N ALA A 80 10.25 8.58 -2.00
CA ALA A 80 11.07 7.54 -1.37
C ALA A 80 12.16 6.97 -2.30
N GLY A 81 12.17 7.37 -3.57
CA GLY A 81 13.09 6.87 -4.58
C GLY A 81 12.73 5.48 -5.12
N LEU A 82 11.47 5.09 -5.00
CA LEU A 82 10.93 3.86 -5.61
C LEU A 82 10.07 4.24 -6.81
N THR A 83 10.73 4.49 -7.94
CA THR A 83 10.08 4.82 -9.21
C THR A 83 9.75 3.57 -10.03
N PRO A 84 8.88 3.65 -11.06
CA PRO A 84 8.47 2.47 -11.84
C PRO A 84 9.61 1.67 -12.49
N ASP A 85 10.74 2.33 -12.74
CA ASP A 85 11.92 1.75 -13.39
C ASP A 85 12.91 1.11 -12.40
N VAL A 86 12.69 1.25 -11.09
CA VAL A 86 13.59 0.74 -10.05
C VAL A 86 13.43 -0.77 -9.83
N LEU A 87 12.24 -1.30 -10.10
CA LEU A 87 11.94 -2.72 -9.98
C LEU A 87 11.41 -3.29 -11.28
N THR A 88 11.90 -4.44 -11.67
CA THR A 88 11.44 -5.22 -12.81
C THR A 88 11.10 -6.65 -12.41
N THR A 89 10.25 -7.31 -13.19
CA THR A 89 9.98 -8.74 -13.02
C THR A 89 11.28 -9.54 -13.08
N GLY A 90 11.48 -10.42 -12.10
CA GLY A 90 12.68 -11.22 -11.95
C GLY A 90 13.69 -10.67 -10.93
N ASP A 91 13.51 -9.46 -10.45
CA ASP A 91 14.36 -8.88 -9.39
C ASP A 91 14.15 -9.60 -8.06
N GLU A 92 15.26 -9.90 -7.37
CA GLU A 92 15.23 -10.41 -5.99
C GLU A 92 15.19 -9.26 -5.00
N ILE A 93 14.23 -9.31 -4.09
CA ILE A 93 14.04 -8.30 -3.04
C ILE A 93 13.83 -8.94 -1.67
N SER A 94 14.04 -8.13 -0.63
CA SER A 94 13.53 -8.41 0.71
C SER A 94 12.60 -7.28 1.14
N ALA A 95 11.56 -7.63 1.87
CA ALA A 95 10.54 -6.68 2.31
C ALA A 95 10.18 -6.93 3.77
N VAL A 96 9.90 -5.84 4.49
CA VAL A 96 9.37 -5.88 5.86
C VAL A 96 8.11 -5.02 5.90
N GLY A 97 7.06 -5.55 6.52
CA GLY A 97 5.79 -4.85 6.61
C GLY A 97 4.89 -5.34 7.73
N ASN A 98 3.72 -4.76 7.82
CA ASN A 98 2.66 -5.20 8.71
C ASN A 98 1.84 -6.29 8.03
N PRO A 99 1.67 -7.46 8.65
CA PRO A 99 0.83 -8.53 8.09
C PRO A 99 -0.65 -8.17 8.18
N THR A 100 -1.47 -8.86 7.39
CA THR A 100 -2.91 -8.86 7.60
C THR A 100 -3.28 -9.61 8.86
N ARG A 101 -4.40 -9.21 9.48
CA ARG A 101 -4.93 -9.87 10.68
C ARG A 101 -5.50 -11.26 10.40
N ASP A 102 -5.89 -11.53 9.16
CA ASP A 102 -6.47 -12.81 8.73
C ASP A 102 -5.43 -13.82 8.20
N GLY A 103 -4.15 -13.44 8.19
CA GLY A 103 -3.05 -14.32 7.82
C GLY A 103 -2.86 -14.55 6.33
N ARG A 104 -3.52 -13.80 5.45
CA ARG A 104 -3.29 -13.86 4.00
C ARG A 104 -1.86 -13.43 3.65
N PRO A 105 -1.29 -13.91 2.53
CA PRO A 105 0.03 -13.46 2.05
C PRO A 105 -0.05 -12.04 1.45
N LEU A 106 -0.39 -11.10 2.31
CA LEU A 106 -0.52 -9.66 2.02
C LEU A 106 0.07 -8.89 3.19
N MET A 107 0.88 -7.87 2.90
CA MET A 107 1.39 -6.96 3.92
C MET A 107 1.29 -5.50 3.50
N ARG A 108 1.23 -4.61 4.48
CA ARG A 108 1.52 -3.19 4.28
C ARG A 108 3.03 -3.00 4.32
N LEU A 109 3.63 -2.64 3.18
CA LEU A 109 5.06 -2.49 3.05
C LEU A 109 5.58 -1.28 3.85
N LEU A 110 6.60 -1.50 4.66
CA LEU A 110 7.30 -0.45 5.41
C LEU A 110 8.68 -0.19 4.84
N THR A 111 9.42 -1.25 4.56
CA THR A 111 10.80 -1.18 4.08
C THR A 111 11.00 -2.22 2.99
N ILE A 112 11.69 -1.84 1.92
CA ILE A 112 12.12 -2.75 0.86
C ILE A 112 13.64 -2.66 0.69
N THR A 113 14.29 -3.80 0.49
CA THR A 113 15.69 -3.90 0.09
C THR A 113 15.76 -4.33 -1.37
N LEU A 114 16.34 -3.48 -2.19
CA LEU A 114 16.48 -3.66 -3.63
C LEU A 114 17.59 -4.67 -3.98
N PRO A 115 17.67 -5.16 -5.23
CA PRO A 115 18.70 -6.11 -5.65
C PRO A 115 20.14 -5.62 -5.41
N ASN A 116 20.38 -4.30 -5.48
CA ASN A 116 21.67 -3.68 -5.21
C ASN A 116 22.00 -3.53 -3.71
N GLY A 117 21.11 -4.00 -2.82
CA GLY A 117 21.25 -3.88 -1.36
C GLY A 117 20.77 -2.55 -0.78
N GLU A 118 20.33 -1.62 -1.62
CA GLU A 118 19.80 -0.34 -1.16
C GLU A 118 18.45 -0.52 -0.46
N GLN A 119 18.30 0.09 0.71
CA GLN A 119 17.08 0.04 1.49
C GLN A 119 16.25 1.32 1.30
N LYS A 120 14.97 1.16 1.02
CA LYS A 120 14.00 2.25 0.91
C LYS A 120 12.98 2.15 2.04
N GLN A 121 12.78 3.25 2.74
CA GLN A 121 11.67 3.41 3.69
C GLN A 121 10.47 3.93 2.93
N ILE A 122 9.35 3.21 3.02
CA ILE A 122 8.12 3.54 2.29
C ILE A 122 7.14 4.35 3.15
N GLN A 123 7.30 4.25 4.47
CA GLN A 123 6.50 4.99 5.47
C GLN A 123 7.37 5.51 6.59
#